data_a25fe4c3e51adeeab5b006dcca1d4912
#
_entry.id   a25fe4c3e51adeeab5b006dcca1d4912
#
_cell.length_a   1.000
_cell.length_b   1.000
_cell.length_c   1.000
_cell.angle_alpha   90.00
_cell.angle_beta   90.00
_cell.angle_gamma   90.00
#
_symmetry.space_group_name_H-M   'P 1'
#
loop_
_entity.id
_entity.type
_entity.pdbx_description
1 polymer ?
#
loop_
_entity_poly.entity_id
_entity_poly.type
_entity_poly.pdbx_seq_one_letter_code
_entity_poly.pdbx_strand_id
1 'polypeptide(L)'
;MPKLLEEEHPELYHYTSISGLEGILKSQMLRATHAAYLNDTTELSAFKERLPGILAPAVENGMLNILRKNPEKQGWVDSKGGIIQLKNEIADEFSNLIYTTLNGTNDSGPFVEPFIISFCTTKSKQIAESGLLSQWRGYGREGGYAIVFDTAGLSKLLTEEGTKEECDLFGGDVLYSSADDDRVREEFGDDISKLQNTIEKYFASNAEPNSLEDSYHPIVRCACRYKHWGFEEEAEVRVVAIPNSKVILEAATAEGIDAKTIKVKHFHRGGLLVPCISLFDKLTNIPDRSLPINRIIIGPHKDKDKRKHSVENLLYSLNLNIPVSVSEIPYIELS
;
A
#
# COMPACT_ATOMS: atom_id res chain seq x y z
N MET A 1 4.40 -1.74 21.41
CA MET A 1 4.86 -2.45 20.20
C MET A 1 3.67 -2.46 19.25
N PRO A 2 3.83 -2.16 17.98
CA PRO A 2 2.74 -2.36 17.04
C PRO A 2 2.31 -3.84 17.11
N LYS A 3 1.00 -4.08 17.12
CA LYS A 3 0.46 -5.43 17.10
C LYS A 3 0.78 -6.08 15.78
N LEU A 4 0.99 -7.39 15.79
CA LEU A 4 1.17 -8.14 14.55
C LEU A 4 -0.15 -8.15 13.78
N LEU A 5 -0.08 -8.05 12.45
CA LEU A 5 -1.25 -7.99 11.58
C LEU A 5 -2.20 -9.19 11.79
N GLU A 6 -1.64 -10.39 12.01
CA GLU A 6 -2.38 -11.61 12.28
C GLU A 6 -3.09 -11.63 13.66
N GLU A 7 -2.63 -10.83 14.62
CA GLU A 7 -3.29 -10.70 15.94
C GLU A 7 -4.53 -9.81 15.84
N GLU A 8 -4.51 -8.79 14.97
CA GLU A 8 -5.65 -7.89 14.75
C GLU A 8 -6.63 -8.46 13.72
N HIS A 9 -6.13 -9.08 12.67
CA HIS A 9 -6.90 -9.60 11.54
C HIS A 9 -6.51 -11.05 11.24
N PRO A 10 -7.17 -12.05 11.83
CA PRO A 10 -6.85 -13.46 11.58
C PRO A 10 -7.12 -13.90 10.13
N GLU A 11 -7.98 -13.19 9.42
CA GLU A 11 -8.33 -13.45 8.03
C GLU A 11 -8.31 -12.17 7.19
N LEU A 12 -7.82 -12.29 5.95
CA LEU A 12 -7.80 -11.24 4.94
C LEU A 12 -8.62 -11.65 3.73
N TYR A 13 -9.46 -10.76 3.23
CA TYR A 13 -10.43 -11.03 2.15
C TYR A 13 -9.99 -10.32 0.87
N HIS A 14 -9.62 -11.06 -0.15
CA HIS A 14 -9.26 -10.51 -1.47
C HIS A 14 -10.41 -10.71 -2.45
N TYR A 15 -11.09 -9.61 -2.80
CA TYR A 15 -12.20 -9.63 -3.77
C TYR A 15 -11.66 -9.59 -5.20
N THR A 16 -12.17 -10.47 -6.05
CA THR A 16 -11.64 -10.62 -7.40
C THR A 16 -12.68 -11.12 -8.41
N SER A 17 -12.37 -10.98 -9.70
CA SER A 17 -13.16 -11.56 -10.80
C SER A 17 -12.89 -13.06 -10.98
N ILE A 18 -13.67 -13.70 -11.88
CA ILE A 18 -13.43 -15.11 -12.25
C ILE A 18 -12.01 -15.32 -12.80
N SER A 19 -11.55 -14.43 -13.67
CA SER A 19 -10.20 -14.53 -14.24
C SER A 19 -9.11 -14.30 -13.20
N GLY A 20 -9.37 -13.43 -12.20
CA GLY A 20 -8.46 -13.23 -11.06
C GLY A 20 -8.39 -14.47 -10.17
N LEU A 21 -9.53 -15.04 -9.80
CA LEU A 21 -9.60 -16.29 -9.02
C LEU A 21 -8.84 -17.42 -9.74
N GLU A 22 -9.16 -17.66 -11.00
CA GLU A 22 -8.50 -18.71 -11.80
C GLU A 22 -6.98 -18.48 -11.88
N GLY A 23 -6.57 -17.23 -12.13
CA GLY A 23 -5.16 -16.86 -12.19
C GLY A 23 -4.41 -17.13 -10.89
N ILE A 24 -4.98 -16.73 -9.75
CA ILE A 24 -4.38 -16.94 -8.41
C ILE A 24 -4.29 -18.44 -8.10
N LEU A 25 -5.36 -19.21 -8.31
CA LEU A 25 -5.38 -20.63 -8.01
C LEU A 25 -4.39 -21.43 -8.88
N LYS A 26 -4.28 -21.10 -10.17
CA LYS A 26 -3.36 -21.80 -11.09
C LYS A 26 -1.91 -21.43 -10.89
N SER A 27 -1.63 -20.16 -10.64
CA SER A 27 -0.26 -19.67 -10.53
C SER A 27 0.31 -19.73 -9.12
N GLN A 28 -0.54 -19.80 -8.10
CA GLN A 28 -0.16 -19.64 -6.69
C GLN A 28 0.62 -18.35 -6.44
N MET A 29 0.29 -17.29 -7.19
CA MET A 29 0.90 -15.97 -7.08
C MET A 29 -0.14 -14.91 -6.77
N LEU A 30 0.23 -13.87 -6.05
CA LEU A 30 -0.55 -12.66 -5.90
C LEU A 30 0.02 -11.55 -6.79
N ARG A 31 -0.89 -10.83 -7.46
CA ARG A 31 -0.52 -9.73 -8.34
C ARG A 31 -0.69 -8.40 -7.62
N ALA A 32 0.43 -7.69 -7.40
CA ALA A 32 0.39 -6.30 -6.98
C ALA A 32 0.27 -5.40 -8.20
N THR A 33 -0.70 -4.50 -8.19
CA THR A 33 -0.98 -3.55 -9.28
C THR A 33 -0.31 -2.22 -9.00
N HIS A 34 0.26 -1.59 -10.01
CA HIS A 34 0.85 -0.25 -9.89
C HIS A 34 -0.16 0.76 -9.33
N ALA A 35 0.26 1.57 -8.33
CA ALA A 35 -0.63 2.46 -7.58
C ALA A 35 -1.43 3.43 -8.46
N ALA A 36 -0.83 3.98 -9.52
CA ALA A 36 -1.50 4.89 -10.46
C ALA A 36 -2.65 4.24 -11.26
N TYR A 37 -2.80 2.91 -11.22
CA TYR A 37 -3.84 2.15 -11.92
C TYR A 37 -4.87 1.55 -10.97
N LEU A 38 -4.88 1.94 -9.70
CA LEU A 38 -5.93 1.58 -8.76
C LEU A 38 -7.23 2.34 -9.02
N ASN A 39 -8.32 1.93 -8.39
CA ASN A 39 -9.64 2.50 -8.65
C ASN A 39 -9.83 3.90 -8.05
N ASP A 40 -9.08 4.24 -7.00
CA ASP A 40 -9.10 5.57 -6.40
C ASP A 40 -8.05 6.46 -7.07
N THR A 41 -8.49 7.55 -7.69
CA THR A 41 -7.63 8.53 -8.36
C THR A 41 -6.82 9.39 -7.38
N THR A 42 -7.12 9.31 -6.08
CA THR A 42 -6.48 10.11 -5.02
C THR A 42 -5.47 9.31 -4.18
N GLU A 43 -5.23 8.02 -4.54
CA GLU A 43 -4.45 7.06 -3.76
C GLU A 43 -3.17 7.62 -3.14
N LEU A 44 -2.31 8.25 -3.93
CA LEU A 44 -1.05 8.79 -3.42
C LEU A 44 -1.14 10.24 -2.94
N SER A 45 -2.21 10.96 -3.31
CA SER A 45 -2.36 12.39 -2.99
C SER A 45 -3.14 12.68 -1.71
N ALA A 46 -3.93 11.72 -1.22
CA ALA A 46 -4.78 11.92 -0.04
C ALA A 46 -3.97 12.29 1.23
N PHE A 47 -2.77 11.74 1.39
CA PHE A 47 -1.89 12.03 2.53
C PHE A 47 -1.24 13.41 2.44
N LYS A 48 -1.19 14.01 1.23
CA LYS A 48 -0.57 15.33 1.01
C LYS A 48 -1.13 16.42 1.91
N GLU A 49 -2.43 16.41 2.14
CA GLU A 49 -3.11 17.42 2.96
C GLU A 49 -2.68 17.40 4.43
N ARG A 50 -2.24 16.24 4.94
CA ARG A 50 -1.73 16.11 6.32
C ARG A 50 -0.25 16.40 6.47
N LEU A 51 0.51 16.29 5.40
CA LEU A 51 1.96 16.35 5.44
C LEU A 51 2.51 17.65 6.00
N PRO A 52 1.99 18.87 5.67
CA PRO A 52 2.45 20.11 6.28
C PRO A 52 2.36 20.11 7.80
N GLY A 53 1.23 19.67 8.37
CA GLY A 53 1.06 19.57 9.82
C GLY A 53 2.05 18.59 10.49
N ILE A 54 2.40 17.52 9.80
CA ILE A 54 3.39 16.52 10.26
C ILE A 54 4.82 17.11 10.25
N LEU A 55 5.16 17.90 9.22
CA LEU A 55 6.50 18.47 9.04
C LEU A 55 6.74 19.74 9.87
N ALA A 56 5.68 20.52 10.15
CA ALA A 56 5.80 21.83 10.83
C ALA A 56 6.60 21.81 12.14
N PRO A 57 6.47 20.82 13.04
CA PRO A 57 7.30 20.77 14.25
C PRO A 57 8.81 20.65 13.96
N ALA A 58 9.20 19.83 12.98
CA ALA A 58 10.62 19.66 12.61
C ALA A 58 11.17 20.90 11.91
N VAL A 59 10.35 21.56 11.08
CA VAL A 59 10.70 22.87 10.48
C VAL A 59 10.93 23.91 11.57
N GLU A 60 10.03 24.01 12.56
CA GLU A 60 10.16 24.94 13.68
C GLU A 60 11.47 24.69 14.45
N ASN A 61 11.76 23.44 14.81
CA ASN A 61 13.01 23.06 15.48
C ASN A 61 14.24 23.45 14.65
N GLY A 62 14.23 23.17 13.37
CA GLY A 62 15.30 23.55 12.44
C GLY A 62 15.52 25.06 12.40
N MET A 63 14.46 25.85 12.27
CA MET A 63 14.50 27.30 12.28
C MET A 63 15.03 27.88 13.62
N LEU A 64 14.54 27.37 14.75
CA LEU A 64 15.00 27.78 16.07
C LEU A 64 16.50 27.50 16.23
N ASN A 65 16.99 26.37 15.74
CA ASN A 65 18.42 26.05 15.77
C ASN A 65 19.25 27.00 14.91
N ILE A 66 18.74 27.42 13.74
CA ILE A 66 19.40 28.45 12.91
C ILE A 66 19.43 29.79 13.64
N LEU A 67 18.31 30.23 14.22
CA LEU A 67 18.22 31.51 14.94
C LEU A 67 19.14 31.56 16.18
N ARG A 68 19.28 30.45 16.91
CA ARG A 68 20.26 30.36 18.03
C ARG A 68 21.69 30.58 17.58
N LYS A 69 22.05 30.10 16.38
CA LYS A 69 23.39 30.27 15.80
C LYS A 69 23.56 31.61 15.10
N ASN A 70 22.48 32.24 14.65
CA ASN A 70 22.46 33.47 13.86
C ASN A 70 21.36 34.41 14.37
N PRO A 71 21.50 35.05 15.55
CA PRO A 71 20.47 35.90 16.14
C PRO A 71 20.07 37.10 15.25
N GLU A 72 20.97 37.55 14.38
CA GLU A 72 20.75 38.64 13.44
C GLU A 72 19.64 38.33 12.43
N LYS A 73 19.31 37.06 12.21
CA LYS A 73 18.20 36.63 11.30
C LYS A 73 16.82 36.82 11.93
N GLN A 74 16.72 37.11 13.25
CA GLN A 74 15.42 37.27 13.91
C GLN A 74 14.57 38.36 13.25
N GLY A 75 15.16 39.53 12.92
CA GLY A 75 14.44 40.61 12.23
C GLY A 75 13.89 40.23 10.88
N TRP A 76 14.56 39.34 10.16
CA TRP A 76 14.03 38.80 8.90
C TRP A 76 12.83 37.88 9.15
N VAL A 77 12.88 36.99 10.13
CA VAL A 77 11.77 36.12 10.52
C VAL A 77 10.55 36.95 10.94
N ASP A 78 10.75 37.98 11.73
CA ASP A 78 9.68 38.87 12.18
C ASP A 78 9.04 39.62 11.00
N SER A 79 9.83 40.03 10.01
CA SER A 79 9.34 40.67 8.77
C SER A 79 8.48 39.74 7.90
N LYS A 80 8.57 38.42 8.11
CA LYS A 80 7.79 37.37 7.44
C LYS A 80 6.57 36.90 8.24
N GLY A 81 6.15 37.65 9.24
CA GLY A 81 5.01 37.31 10.09
C GLY A 81 5.36 36.43 11.30
N GLY A 82 6.64 36.25 11.58
CA GLY A 82 7.13 35.47 12.71
C GLY A 82 7.28 33.98 12.40
N ILE A 83 7.81 33.26 13.39
CA ILE A 83 8.19 31.85 13.25
C ILE A 83 6.97 30.96 12.95
N ILE A 84 5.80 31.28 13.50
CA ILE A 84 4.59 30.46 13.33
C ILE A 84 4.09 30.50 11.87
N GLN A 85 4.06 31.67 11.25
CA GLN A 85 3.64 31.79 9.85
C GLN A 85 4.69 31.14 8.94
N LEU A 86 5.95 31.48 9.14
CA LEU A 86 7.04 31.02 8.27
C LEU A 86 7.24 29.51 8.32
N LYS A 87 7.06 28.85 9.47
CA LYS A 87 7.15 27.38 9.55
C LYS A 87 6.07 26.69 8.74
N ASN A 88 4.84 27.25 8.72
CA ASN A 88 3.74 26.65 7.94
C ASN A 88 4.00 26.82 6.44
N GLU A 89 4.44 27.99 5.99
CA GLU A 89 4.81 28.24 4.59
C GLU A 89 5.92 27.27 4.14
N ILE A 90 6.97 27.09 4.95
CA ILE A 90 8.07 26.18 4.64
C ILE A 90 7.60 24.71 4.66
N ALA A 91 6.74 24.32 5.60
CA ALA A 91 6.19 22.95 5.64
C ALA A 91 5.32 22.66 4.41
N ASP A 92 4.55 23.62 3.93
CA ASP A 92 3.80 23.53 2.65
C ASP A 92 4.76 23.40 1.46
N GLU A 93 5.84 24.17 1.41
CA GLU A 93 6.85 24.07 0.36
C GLU A 93 7.52 22.69 0.33
N PHE A 94 7.92 22.15 1.49
CA PHE A 94 8.46 20.79 1.59
C PHE A 94 7.45 19.74 1.14
N SER A 95 6.21 19.85 1.57
CA SER A 95 5.14 18.96 1.14
C SER A 95 4.99 18.96 -0.38
N ASN A 96 4.96 20.13 -1.00
CA ASN A 96 4.88 20.25 -2.45
C ASN A 96 6.11 19.68 -3.16
N LEU A 97 7.32 19.94 -2.66
CA LEU A 97 8.56 19.43 -3.22
C LEU A 97 8.57 17.90 -3.20
N ILE A 98 8.26 17.29 -2.04
CA ILE A 98 8.20 15.83 -1.87
C ILE A 98 7.21 15.22 -2.86
N TYR A 99 5.98 15.76 -2.95
CA TYR A 99 4.97 15.22 -3.87
C TYR A 99 5.29 15.47 -5.35
N THR A 100 5.97 16.55 -5.70
CA THR A 100 6.45 16.79 -7.06
C THR A 100 7.49 15.74 -7.45
N THR A 101 8.39 15.40 -6.53
CA THR A 101 9.40 14.35 -6.74
C THR A 101 8.75 12.96 -6.87
N LEU A 102 7.76 12.64 -6.03
CA LEU A 102 7.02 11.38 -6.10
C LEU A 102 6.29 11.18 -7.44
N ASN A 103 5.69 12.23 -7.97
CA ASN A 103 4.90 12.17 -9.20
C ASN A 103 5.75 12.21 -10.47
N GLY A 104 7.07 12.25 -10.36
CA GLY A 104 7.99 12.12 -11.49
C GLY A 104 7.80 13.19 -12.57
N THR A 105 7.96 14.47 -12.22
CA THR A 105 7.91 15.57 -13.22
C THR A 105 9.24 15.81 -13.94
N ASN A 106 10.26 15.00 -13.68
CA ASN A 106 11.57 15.09 -14.32
C ASN A 106 11.68 14.05 -15.45
N ASP A 107 12.48 14.36 -16.48
CA ASP A 107 12.77 13.52 -17.68
C ASP A 107 13.23 12.09 -17.35
N SER A 108 13.49 11.78 -16.09
CA SER A 108 13.97 10.48 -15.61
C SER A 108 12.86 9.44 -15.34
N GLY A 109 11.59 9.81 -15.53
CA GLY A 109 10.43 8.96 -15.15
C GLY A 109 10.09 9.04 -13.65
N PRO A 110 9.06 8.31 -13.19
CA PRO A 110 8.69 8.27 -11.79
C PRO A 110 9.84 7.67 -10.97
N PHE A 111 10.23 8.37 -9.92
CA PHE A 111 11.31 7.92 -9.04
C PHE A 111 10.94 6.65 -8.27
N VAL A 112 9.63 6.43 -8.05
CA VAL A 112 9.07 5.26 -7.37
C VAL A 112 7.82 4.77 -8.05
N GLU A 113 7.76 3.48 -8.15
CA GLU A 113 6.62 2.75 -8.67
C GLU A 113 6.12 1.78 -7.59
N PRO A 114 5.29 2.24 -6.63
CA PRO A 114 4.71 1.32 -5.66
C PRO A 114 3.65 0.45 -6.33
N PHE A 115 3.67 -0.84 -6.00
CA PHE A 115 2.69 -1.83 -6.42
C PHE A 115 1.93 -2.31 -5.20
N ILE A 116 0.59 -2.39 -5.30
CA ILE A 116 -0.30 -2.61 -4.17
C ILE A 116 -1.17 -3.83 -4.40
N ILE A 117 -1.32 -4.64 -3.36
CA ILE A 117 -2.38 -5.64 -3.22
C ILE A 117 -3.25 -5.22 -2.05
N SER A 118 -4.55 -5.13 -2.29
CA SER A 118 -5.55 -4.75 -1.29
C SER A 118 -6.31 -5.97 -0.79
N PHE A 119 -6.57 -5.96 0.51
CA PHE A 119 -7.42 -6.91 1.19
C PHE A 119 -8.44 -6.13 2.04
N CYS A 120 -9.60 -6.72 2.29
CA CYS A 120 -10.54 -6.22 3.28
C CYS A 120 -10.43 -7.05 4.56
N THR A 121 -10.82 -6.45 5.68
CA THR A 121 -10.95 -7.13 6.95
C THR A 121 -12.38 -6.97 7.50
N THR A 122 -12.76 -7.75 8.50
CA THR A 122 -14.05 -7.58 9.16
C THR A 122 -14.04 -8.19 10.55
N LYS A 123 -14.74 -7.52 11.46
CA LYS A 123 -15.09 -8.06 12.79
C LYS A 123 -16.55 -8.59 12.82
N SER A 124 -17.32 -8.39 11.76
CA SER A 124 -18.70 -8.86 11.63
C SER A 124 -18.72 -10.29 11.12
N LYS A 125 -19.35 -11.19 11.91
CA LYS A 125 -19.54 -12.59 11.50
C LYS A 125 -20.32 -12.72 10.20
N GLN A 126 -21.34 -11.89 9.99
CA GLN A 126 -22.16 -11.91 8.79
C GLN A 126 -21.35 -11.51 7.55
N ILE A 127 -20.49 -10.50 7.67
CA ILE A 127 -19.60 -10.08 6.57
C ILE A 127 -18.53 -11.15 6.34
N ALA A 128 -18.01 -11.76 7.40
CA ALA A 128 -17.04 -12.85 7.28
C ALA A 128 -17.59 -14.06 6.50
N GLU A 129 -18.86 -14.39 6.69
CA GLU A 129 -19.53 -15.52 6.02
C GLU A 129 -20.01 -15.18 4.61
N SER A 130 -20.52 -13.97 4.39
CA SER A 130 -21.22 -13.58 3.15
C SER A 130 -20.48 -12.55 2.29
N GLY A 131 -19.39 -11.97 2.79
CA GLY A 131 -18.66 -10.89 2.15
C GLY A 131 -19.34 -9.52 2.32
N LEU A 132 -18.66 -8.46 1.83
CA LEU A 132 -19.09 -7.06 1.93
C LEU A 132 -19.82 -6.63 0.65
N LEU A 133 -21.02 -6.06 0.79
CA LEU A 133 -21.87 -5.69 -0.35
C LEU A 133 -21.21 -4.68 -1.30
N SER A 134 -20.51 -3.67 -0.78
CA SER A 134 -19.81 -2.68 -1.63
C SER A 134 -18.73 -3.35 -2.48
N GLN A 135 -18.01 -4.31 -1.91
CA GLN A 135 -17.00 -5.07 -2.63
C GLN A 135 -17.61 -5.96 -3.74
N TRP A 136 -18.76 -6.58 -3.46
CA TRP A 136 -19.51 -7.30 -4.50
C TRP A 136 -19.96 -6.39 -5.64
N ARG A 137 -20.34 -5.13 -5.35
CA ARG A 137 -20.68 -4.14 -6.38
C ARG A 137 -19.46 -3.67 -7.16
N GLY A 138 -18.32 -3.48 -6.51
CA GLY A 138 -17.09 -3.01 -7.14
C GLY A 138 -16.41 -4.05 -8.02
N TYR A 139 -16.31 -5.29 -7.52
CA TYR A 139 -15.55 -6.37 -8.15
C TYR A 139 -16.42 -7.47 -8.76
N GLY A 140 -17.74 -7.43 -8.57
CA GLY A 140 -18.65 -8.50 -8.84
C GLY A 140 -19.62 -8.28 -10.01
N ARG A 141 -19.30 -7.44 -11.01
CA ARG A 141 -20.22 -7.14 -12.15
C ARG A 141 -20.83 -8.40 -12.78
N GLU A 142 -20.18 -9.54 -12.65
CA GLU A 142 -20.67 -10.86 -13.11
C GLU A 142 -20.72 -11.87 -11.95
N GLY A 143 -20.92 -11.41 -10.71
CA GLY A 143 -20.83 -12.22 -9.50
C GLY A 143 -19.40 -12.56 -9.14
N GLY A 144 -18.73 -11.72 -8.35
CA GLY A 144 -17.34 -11.85 -7.95
C GLY A 144 -17.05 -13.01 -7.00
N TYR A 145 -15.81 -13.10 -6.60
CA TYR A 145 -15.31 -14.09 -5.64
C TYR A 145 -14.50 -13.37 -4.56
N ALA A 146 -14.55 -13.85 -3.33
CA ALA A 146 -13.64 -13.45 -2.29
C ALA A 146 -12.76 -14.64 -1.89
N ILE A 147 -11.46 -14.48 -1.99
CA ILE A 147 -10.47 -15.44 -1.51
C ILE A 147 -10.12 -15.02 -0.09
N VAL A 148 -10.33 -15.91 0.87
CA VAL A 148 -10.06 -15.65 2.29
C VAL A 148 -8.76 -16.32 2.65
N PHE A 149 -7.77 -15.50 3.02
CA PHE A 149 -6.44 -15.94 3.42
C PHE A 149 -6.31 -16.07 4.93
N ASP A 150 -5.52 -17.04 5.38
CA ASP A 150 -4.95 -17.06 6.72
C ASP A 150 -3.86 -16.00 6.81
N THR A 151 -4.03 -15.03 7.70
CA THR A 151 -3.11 -13.89 7.81
C THR A 151 -1.72 -14.32 8.29
N ALA A 152 -1.64 -15.25 9.25
CA ALA A 152 -0.35 -15.72 9.76
C ALA A 152 0.46 -16.42 8.66
N GLY A 153 -0.19 -17.26 7.86
CA GLY A 153 0.44 -17.91 6.72
C GLY A 153 0.89 -16.91 5.66
N LEU A 154 0.07 -15.89 5.37
CA LEU A 154 0.40 -14.84 4.42
C LEU A 154 1.57 -13.96 4.92
N SER A 155 1.58 -13.57 6.19
CA SER A 155 2.67 -12.81 6.83
C SER A 155 4.01 -13.56 6.72
N LYS A 156 3.98 -14.87 6.94
CA LYS A 156 5.16 -15.72 6.77
C LYS A 156 5.68 -15.71 5.34
N LEU A 157 4.80 -15.85 4.34
CA LEU A 157 5.18 -15.79 2.92
C LEU A 157 5.74 -14.41 2.53
N LEU A 158 5.14 -13.33 3.04
CA LEU A 158 5.63 -11.96 2.82
C LEU A 158 7.02 -11.75 3.42
N THR A 159 7.26 -12.28 4.62
CA THR A 159 8.58 -12.22 5.25
C THR A 159 9.62 -12.96 4.39
N GLU A 160 9.30 -14.16 3.92
CA GLU A 160 10.18 -14.93 3.03
C GLU A 160 10.40 -14.22 1.67
N GLU A 161 9.36 -13.57 1.11
CA GLU A 161 9.48 -12.79 -0.12
C GLU A 161 10.43 -11.60 0.08
N GLY A 162 10.30 -10.89 1.21
CA GLY A 162 11.18 -9.77 1.57
C GLY A 162 12.66 -10.15 1.67
N THR A 163 12.98 -11.39 2.04
CA THR A 163 14.39 -11.85 2.10
C THR A 163 15.07 -11.95 0.72
N LYS A 164 14.33 -11.84 -0.37
CA LYS A 164 14.92 -11.81 -1.73
C LYS A 164 15.59 -10.49 -2.06
N GLU A 165 15.29 -9.43 -1.29
CA GLU A 165 15.83 -8.08 -1.46
C GLU A 165 15.64 -7.50 -2.89
N GLU A 166 14.63 -8.00 -3.61
CA GLU A 166 14.28 -7.54 -4.97
C GLU A 166 13.35 -6.32 -4.95
N CYS A 167 12.73 -6.03 -3.80
CA CYS A 167 11.85 -4.88 -3.55
C CYS A 167 11.79 -4.58 -2.05
N ASP A 168 11.46 -3.33 -1.69
CA ASP A 168 11.00 -3.00 -0.33
C ASP A 168 9.55 -3.46 -0.20
N LEU A 169 9.29 -4.36 0.75
CA LEU A 169 7.99 -4.99 0.95
C LEU A 169 7.47 -4.69 2.35
N PHE A 170 6.29 -4.12 2.45
CA PHE A 170 5.65 -3.82 3.73
C PHE A 170 4.14 -3.97 3.64
N GLY A 171 3.48 -4.12 4.78
CA GLY A 171 2.02 -4.22 4.85
C GLY A 171 1.47 -3.61 6.12
N GLY A 172 0.17 -3.35 6.14
CA GLY A 172 -0.55 -2.83 7.31
C GLY A 172 -1.91 -2.25 6.95
N ASP A 173 -2.60 -1.80 7.99
CA ASP A 173 -3.91 -1.17 7.87
C ASP A 173 -3.84 0.12 7.05
N VAL A 174 -4.89 0.35 6.28
CA VAL A 174 -5.14 1.64 5.65
C VAL A 174 -5.74 2.57 6.68
N LEU A 175 -5.16 3.74 6.85
CA LEU A 175 -5.76 4.83 7.59
C LEU A 175 -6.62 5.69 6.69
N TYR A 176 -7.77 6.08 7.20
CA TYR A 176 -8.69 6.94 6.48
C TYR A 176 -8.56 8.38 6.93
N SER A 177 -8.96 9.32 6.08
CA SER A 177 -8.85 10.76 6.38
C SER A 177 -9.74 11.22 7.55
N SER A 178 -10.65 10.36 8.03
CA SER A 178 -11.40 10.52 9.27
C SER A 178 -10.57 10.27 10.55
N ALA A 179 -9.42 9.57 10.45
CA ALA A 179 -8.56 9.28 11.57
C ALA A 179 -8.00 10.56 12.22
N ASP A 180 -8.01 10.62 13.54
CA ASP A 180 -7.38 11.70 14.30
C ASP A 180 -5.83 11.61 14.27
N ASP A 181 -5.17 12.63 14.79
CA ASP A 181 -3.71 12.68 14.79
C ASP A 181 -3.06 11.65 15.70
N ASP A 182 -3.75 11.20 16.75
CA ASP A 182 -3.24 10.17 17.64
C ASP A 182 -3.21 8.81 16.94
N ARG A 183 -4.25 8.47 16.19
CA ARG A 183 -4.29 7.25 15.38
C ARG A 183 -3.25 7.28 14.24
N VAL A 184 -3.06 8.44 13.61
CA VAL A 184 -2.01 8.61 12.59
C VAL A 184 -0.61 8.41 13.18
N ARG A 185 -0.35 8.93 14.39
CA ARG A 185 0.93 8.74 15.08
C ARG A 185 1.14 7.31 15.56
N GLU A 186 0.07 6.63 15.99
CA GLU A 186 0.14 5.23 16.39
C GLU A 186 0.57 4.34 15.22
N GLU A 187 0.00 4.53 14.05
CA GLU A 187 0.21 3.68 12.87
C GLU A 187 1.45 4.07 12.06
N PHE A 188 1.71 5.37 11.90
CA PHE A 188 2.79 5.90 11.07
C PHE A 188 3.94 6.54 11.86
N GLY A 189 3.97 6.36 13.18
CA GLY A 189 4.91 7.08 14.06
C GLY A 189 6.38 6.94 13.69
N ASP A 190 6.81 5.74 13.31
CA ASP A 190 8.20 5.49 12.89
C ASP A 190 8.52 6.22 11.58
N ASP A 191 7.63 6.18 10.59
CA ASP A 191 7.82 6.86 9.32
C ASP A 191 7.73 8.38 9.47
N ILE A 192 6.80 8.88 10.30
CA ILE A 192 6.72 10.31 10.67
C ILE A 192 8.00 10.77 11.35
N SER A 193 8.53 10.01 12.29
CA SER A 193 9.79 10.34 12.97
C SER A 193 10.97 10.41 12.00
N LYS A 194 11.04 9.48 11.02
CA LYS A 194 12.06 9.52 9.96
C LYS A 194 11.92 10.77 9.09
N LEU A 195 10.70 11.12 8.69
CA LEU A 195 10.43 12.34 7.93
C LEU A 195 10.87 13.60 8.68
N GLN A 196 10.49 13.71 9.96
CA GLN A 196 10.89 14.85 10.80
C GLN A 196 12.41 14.94 10.98
N ASN A 197 13.08 13.81 11.23
CA ASN A 197 14.54 13.76 11.33
C ASN A 197 15.23 14.18 10.02
N THR A 198 14.66 13.82 8.87
CA THR A 198 15.18 14.23 7.55
C THR A 198 15.10 15.74 7.37
N ILE A 199 13.99 16.37 7.77
CA ILE A 199 13.85 17.83 7.74
C ILE A 199 14.84 18.50 8.70
N GLU A 200 15.02 17.98 9.91
CA GLU A 200 16.00 18.52 10.85
C GLU A 200 17.45 18.43 10.31
N LYS A 201 17.81 17.30 9.69
CA LYS A 201 19.11 17.13 9.00
C LYS A 201 19.29 18.13 7.86
N TYR A 202 18.25 18.36 7.05
CA TYR A 202 18.28 19.36 5.98
C TYR A 202 18.64 20.74 6.49
N PHE A 203 18.02 21.19 7.58
CA PHE A 203 18.37 22.47 8.21
C PHE A 203 19.79 22.48 8.81
N ALA A 204 20.26 21.34 9.30
CA ALA A 204 21.62 21.21 9.87
C ALA A 204 22.72 21.20 8.80
N SER A 205 22.44 20.70 7.60
CA SER A 205 23.37 20.59 6.46
C SER A 205 23.46 21.83 5.58
N ASN A 206 22.95 22.98 6.03
CA ASN A 206 22.83 24.20 5.23
C ASN A 206 21.95 24.04 3.96
N ALA A 207 20.90 23.26 4.08
CA ALA A 207 19.91 23.04 3.03
C ALA A 207 20.43 22.31 1.77
N GLU A 208 21.28 21.31 1.96
CA GLU A 208 21.71 20.44 0.85
C GLU A 208 20.55 19.54 0.37
N PRO A 209 20.17 19.59 -0.93
CA PRO A 209 19.04 18.85 -1.46
C PRO A 209 19.10 17.34 -1.24
N ASN A 210 20.28 16.72 -1.34
CA ASN A 210 20.47 15.28 -1.16
C ASN A 210 20.08 14.79 0.25
N SER A 211 20.01 15.68 1.24
CA SER A 211 19.57 15.32 2.58
C SER A 211 18.07 14.99 2.66
N LEU A 212 17.28 15.26 1.61
CA LEU A 212 15.86 14.94 1.53
C LEU A 212 15.58 13.54 0.94
N GLU A 213 16.56 12.85 0.38
CA GLU A 213 16.38 11.52 -0.20
C GLU A 213 15.88 10.50 0.81
N ASP A 214 16.31 10.63 2.09
CA ASP A 214 15.84 9.79 3.19
C ASP A 214 14.32 9.93 3.49
N SER A 215 13.65 10.97 2.99
CA SER A 215 12.21 11.18 3.20
C SER A 215 11.34 10.27 2.32
N TYR A 216 11.91 9.71 1.30
CA TYR A 216 11.23 9.05 0.22
C TYR A 216 10.44 7.78 0.64
N HIS A 217 11.14 6.78 1.18
CA HIS A 217 10.47 5.55 1.64
C HIS A 217 9.41 5.81 2.73
N PRO A 218 9.68 6.64 3.77
CA PRO A 218 8.67 6.98 4.76
C PRO A 218 7.41 7.60 4.17
N ILE A 219 7.55 8.53 3.21
CA ILE A 219 6.37 9.18 2.60
C ILE A 219 5.54 8.19 1.78
N VAL A 220 6.19 7.32 1.00
CA VAL A 220 5.50 6.30 0.19
C VAL A 220 4.77 5.31 1.10
N ARG A 221 5.38 4.91 2.23
CA ARG A 221 4.74 4.02 3.22
C ARG A 221 3.48 4.63 3.80
N CYS A 222 3.49 5.92 4.14
CA CYS A 222 2.31 6.63 4.59
C CYS A 222 1.29 6.82 3.47
N ALA A 223 1.72 7.35 2.31
CA ALA A 223 0.82 7.67 1.20
C ALA A 223 0.10 6.45 0.64
N CYS A 224 0.79 5.31 0.49
CA CYS A 224 0.18 4.06 0.01
C CYS A 224 -0.84 3.44 0.97
N ARG A 225 -0.82 3.82 2.24
CA ARG A 225 -1.73 3.32 3.28
C ARG A 225 -2.64 4.41 3.85
N TYR A 226 -2.86 5.50 3.12
CA TYR A 226 -3.78 6.57 3.51
C TYR A 226 -4.82 6.80 2.44
N LYS A 227 -6.11 6.83 2.82
CA LYS A 227 -7.24 6.86 1.89
C LYS A 227 -8.32 7.84 2.32
N HIS A 228 -9.13 8.30 1.37
CA HIS A 228 -10.28 9.14 1.67
C HIS A 228 -11.31 8.39 2.53
N TRP A 229 -11.91 9.06 3.53
CA TRP A 229 -12.87 8.48 4.49
C TRP A 229 -14.07 7.78 3.83
N GLY A 230 -14.47 8.19 2.63
CA GLY A 230 -15.55 7.57 1.87
C GLY A 230 -15.36 6.08 1.56
N PHE A 231 -14.14 5.54 1.75
CA PHE A 231 -13.81 4.12 1.57
C PHE A 231 -13.63 3.36 2.88
N GLU A 232 -13.95 3.98 4.03
CA GLU A 232 -13.69 3.42 5.36
C GLU A 232 -14.40 2.08 5.60
N GLU A 233 -15.56 1.84 4.97
CA GLU A 233 -16.28 0.56 5.10
C GLU A 233 -15.48 -0.64 4.52
N GLU A 234 -14.49 -0.41 3.66
CA GLU A 234 -13.65 -1.47 3.10
C GLU A 234 -12.75 -2.11 4.16
N ALA A 235 -12.47 -1.40 5.27
CA ALA A 235 -11.57 -1.83 6.34
C ALA A 235 -10.32 -2.49 5.73
N GLU A 236 -9.61 -1.70 4.92
CA GLU A 236 -8.59 -2.21 4.00
C GLU A 236 -7.26 -2.47 4.71
N VAL A 237 -6.61 -3.57 4.34
CA VAL A 237 -5.20 -3.87 4.61
C VAL A 237 -4.47 -3.89 3.27
N ARG A 238 -3.32 -3.27 3.20
CA ARG A 238 -2.49 -3.25 1.99
C ARG A 238 -1.16 -3.94 2.19
N VAL A 239 -0.75 -4.67 1.17
CA VAL A 239 0.63 -5.08 0.94
C VAL A 239 1.17 -4.22 -0.18
N VAL A 240 2.27 -3.52 0.09
CA VAL A 240 2.93 -2.61 -0.84
C VAL A 240 4.32 -3.13 -1.14
N ALA A 241 4.66 -3.18 -2.40
CA ALA A 241 5.99 -3.56 -2.87
C ALA A 241 6.57 -2.44 -3.74
N ILE A 242 7.79 -2.02 -3.44
CA ILE A 242 8.52 -1.01 -4.19
C ILE A 242 9.74 -1.70 -4.81
N PRO A 243 9.76 -1.97 -6.13
CA PRO A 243 10.91 -2.56 -6.80
C PRO A 243 12.16 -1.70 -6.63
N ASN A 244 13.33 -2.33 -6.53
CA ASN A 244 14.60 -1.61 -6.53
C ASN A 244 14.73 -0.81 -7.82
N SER A 245 14.89 0.50 -7.69
CA SER A 245 15.02 1.41 -8.84
C SER A 245 16.36 1.21 -9.57
N LYS A 246 16.44 1.69 -10.81
CA LYS A 246 17.68 1.67 -11.59
C LYS A 246 18.82 2.37 -10.84
N VAL A 247 18.54 3.46 -10.15
CA VAL A 247 19.54 4.21 -9.36
C VAL A 247 20.09 3.35 -8.22
N ILE A 248 19.22 2.62 -7.50
CA ILE A 248 19.65 1.70 -6.43
C ILE A 248 20.51 0.58 -7.00
N LEU A 249 20.14 0.00 -8.15
CA LEU A 249 20.90 -1.06 -8.80
C LEU A 249 22.28 -0.57 -9.30
N GLU A 250 22.36 0.62 -9.84
CA GLU A 250 23.62 1.24 -10.29
C GLU A 250 24.53 1.57 -9.09
N ALA A 251 24.00 2.12 -8.01
CA ALA A 251 24.76 2.38 -6.78
C ALA A 251 25.29 1.09 -6.15
N ALA A 252 24.46 0.06 -6.01
CA ALA A 252 24.87 -1.24 -5.51
C ALA A 252 25.97 -1.87 -6.37
N THR A 253 25.84 -1.78 -7.69
CA THR A 253 26.86 -2.27 -8.64
C THR A 253 28.20 -1.55 -8.45
N ALA A 254 28.19 -0.24 -8.23
CA ALA A 254 29.39 0.55 -7.96
C ALA A 254 30.11 0.11 -6.66
N GLU A 255 29.35 -0.41 -5.69
CA GLU A 255 29.86 -0.95 -4.43
C GLU A 255 30.20 -2.46 -4.50
N GLY A 256 30.01 -3.09 -5.67
CA GLY A 256 30.27 -4.51 -5.87
C GLY A 256 29.18 -5.43 -5.30
N ILE A 257 27.98 -4.90 -5.05
CA ILE A 257 26.80 -5.62 -4.54
C ILE A 257 25.97 -6.10 -5.73
N ASP A 258 25.63 -7.41 -5.78
CA ASP A 258 24.71 -7.99 -6.79
C ASP A 258 23.25 -7.74 -6.37
N ALA A 259 22.80 -6.50 -6.49
CA ALA A 259 21.41 -6.14 -6.20
C ALA A 259 20.49 -6.55 -7.35
N LYS A 260 19.30 -7.01 -7.00
CA LYS A 260 18.26 -7.46 -7.94
C LYS A 260 17.00 -6.62 -7.82
N THR A 261 16.15 -6.68 -8.82
CA THR A 261 14.82 -6.08 -8.78
C THR A 261 13.77 -7.05 -9.27
N ILE A 262 12.58 -6.95 -8.69
CA ILE A 262 11.44 -7.75 -9.12
C ILE A 262 10.97 -7.31 -10.51
N LYS A 263 10.64 -8.27 -11.37
CA LYS A 263 10.28 -7.99 -12.75
C LYS A 263 8.87 -7.43 -12.86
N VAL A 264 8.73 -6.24 -13.44
CA VAL A 264 7.45 -5.67 -13.83
C VAL A 264 6.89 -6.41 -15.05
N LYS A 265 5.64 -6.84 -14.92
CA LYS A 265 4.81 -7.48 -15.95
C LYS A 265 3.63 -6.58 -16.28
N HIS A 266 2.85 -6.95 -17.29
CA HIS A 266 1.66 -6.19 -17.67
C HIS A 266 0.49 -7.14 -17.89
N PHE A 267 -0.73 -6.67 -17.57
CA PHE A 267 -1.96 -7.37 -17.88
C PHE A 267 -3.03 -6.42 -18.46
N HIS A 268 -4.00 -6.98 -19.14
CA HIS A 268 -5.09 -6.20 -19.75
C HIS A 268 -6.23 -6.00 -18.75
N ARG A 269 -6.68 -4.76 -18.58
CA ARG A 269 -7.87 -4.40 -17.80
C ARG A 269 -8.59 -3.23 -18.43
N GLY A 270 -9.84 -3.41 -18.88
CA GLY A 270 -10.66 -2.32 -19.43
C GLY A 270 -10.04 -1.60 -20.63
N GLY A 271 -9.29 -2.29 -21.50
CA GLY A 271 -8.59 -1.70 -22.63
C GLY A 271 -7.25 -1.04 -22.29
N LEU A 272 -6.81 -1.09 -21.04
CA LEU A 272 -5.52 -0.58 -20.58
C LEU A 272 -4.51 -1.72 -20.39
N LEU A 273 -3.24 -1.41 -20.65
CA LEU A 273 -2.09 -2.24 -20.29
C LEU A 273 -1.61 -1.81 -18.90
N VAL A 274 -1.93 -2.60 -17.88
CA VAL A 274 -1.70 -2.26 -16.47
C VAL A 274 -0.41 -2.89 -15.98
N PRO A 275 0.57 -2.10 -15.48
CA PRO A 275 1.78 -2.63 -14.88
C PRO A 275 1.47 -3.37 -13.57
N CYS A 276 2.16 -4.48 -13.35
CA CYS A 276 2.04 -5.27 -12.12
C CYS A 276 3.33 -6.04 -11.83
N ILE A 277 3.48 -6.45 -10.59
CA ILE A 277 4.47 -7.44 -10.16
C ILE A 277 3.76 -8.68 -9.63
N SER A 278 4.44 -9.82 -9.65
CA SER A 278 3.92 -11.07 -9.09
C SER A 278 4.71 -11.42 -7.85
N LEU A 279 4.05 -11.45 -6.70
CA LEU A 279 4.62 -11.95 -5.46
C LEU A 279 4.44 -13.47 -5.37
N PHE A 280 5.38 -14.14 -4.74
CA PHE A 280 5.38 -15.59 -4.52
C PHE A 280 5.58 -16.42 -5.80
N ASP A 281 6.29 -15.88 -6.79
CA ASP A 281 6.50 -16.52 -8.10
C ASP A 281 7.27 -17.86 -8.06
N LYS A 282 7.85 -18.20 -6.91
CA LYS A 282 8.60 -19.44 -6.70
C LYS A 282 7.86 -20.48 -5.84
N LEU A 283 6.64 -20.19 -5.37
CA LEU A 283 5.89 -21.13 -4.52
C LEU A 283 5.63 -22.46 -5.22
N THR A 284 5.25 -22.43 -6.50
CA THR A 284 4.97 -23.63 -7.30
C THR A 284 6.18 -24.53 -7.50
N ASN A 285 7.39 -24.03 -7.27
CA ASN A 285 8.64 -24.78 -7.39
C ASN A 285 9.02 -25.52 -6.09
N ILE A 286 8.25 -25.30 -5.02
CA ILE A 286 8.51 -25.90 -3.71
C ILE A 286 7.39 -26.93 -3.45
N PRO A 287 7.71 -28.22 -3.33
CA PRO A 287 6.72 -29.25 -3.03
C PRO A 287 5.92 -28.91 -1.78
N ASP A 288 4.62 -29.21 -1.80
CA ASP A 288 3.66 -29.00 -0.69
C ASP A 288 3.51 -27.55 -0.21
N ARG A 289 3.96 -26.57 -0.98
CA ARG A 289 3.74 -25.15 -0.71
C ARG A 289 2.66 -24.57 -1.61
N SER A 290 1.69 -23.91 -0.97
CA SER A 290 0.60 -23.17 -1.63
C SER A 290 0.27 -21.90 -0.87
N LEU A 291 -0.50 -21.03 -1.52
CA LEU A 291 -1.06 -19.86 -0.83
C LEU A 291 -1.94 -20.31 0.35
N PRO A 292 -1.87 -19.61 1.50
CA PRO A 292 -2.62 -19.96 2.71
C PRO A 292 -4.10 -19.53 2.59
N ILE A 293 -4.84 -20.21 1.73
CA ILE A 293 -6.26 -19.94 1.48
C ILE A 293 -7.12 -20.77 2.41
N ASN A 294 -7.86 -20.12 3.31
CA ASN A 294 -8.81 -20.76 4.22
C ASN A 294 -10.08 -21.21 3.51
N ARG A 295 -10.64 -20.35 2.63
CA ARG A 295 -11.86 -20.64 1.87
C ARG A 295 -12.06 -19.66 0.72
N ILE A 296 -13.01 -19.97 -0.14
CA ILE A 296 -13.49 -19.11 -1.23
C ILE A 296 -14.97 -18.84 -1.01
N ILE A 297 -15.38 -17.55 -1.08
CA ILE A 297 -16.78 -17.13 -1.02
C ILE A 297 -17.20 -16.72 -2.43
N ILE A 298 -18.26 -17.32 -2.92
CA ILE A 298 -18.90 -16.95 -4.19
C ILE A 298 -19.86 -15.80 -3.91
N GLY A 299 -19.69 -14.70 -4.64
CA GLY A 299 -20.54 -13.52 -4.51
C GLY A 299 -21.98 -13.76 -4.94
N PRO A 300 -22.88 -12.81 -4.60
CA PRO A 300 -24.30 -12.89 -4.94
C PRO A 300 -24.51 -12.98 -6.45
N HIS A 301 -25.23 -14.00 -6.89
CA HIS A 301 -25.57 -14.21 -8.29
C HIS A 301 -26.75 -15.18 -8.45
N LYS A 302 -27.55 -15.04 -9.52
CA LYS A 302 -28.67 -15.96 -9.82
C LYS A 302 -28.23 -17.41 -10.02
N ASP A 303 -27.04 -17.62 -10.60
CA ASP A 303 -26.48 -18.95 -10.89
C ASP A 303 -25.41 -19.38 -9.86
N LYS A 304 -25.54 -18.97 -8.59
CA LYS A 304 -24.55 -19.20 -7.54
C LYS A 304 -24.16 -20.67 -7.36
N ASP A 305 -25.12 -21.61 -7.49
CA ASP A 305 -24.86 -23.03 -7.33
C ASP A 305 -24.02 -23.60 -8.49
N LYS A 306 -24.29 -23.17 -9.73
CA LYS A 306 -23.45 -23.53 -10.87
C LYS A 306 -22.04 -22.99 -10.73
N ARG A 307 -21.89 -21.77 -10.23
CA ARG A 307 -20.60 -21.16 -9.96
C ARG A 307 -19.81 -21.90 -8.89
N LYS A 308 -20.49 -22.30 -7.81
CA LYS A 308 -19.91 -23.14 -6.77
C LYS A 308 -19.35 -24.43 -7.35
N HIS A 309 -20.18 -25.17 -8.09
CA HIS A 309 -19.77 -26.42 -8.75
C HIS A 309 -18.60 -26.22 -9.71
N SER A 310 -18.58 -25.12 -10.48
CA SER A 310 -17.46 -24.78 -11.37
C SER A 310 -16.15 -24.55 -10.62
N VAL A 311 -16.19 -23.81 -9.48
CA VAL A 311 -15.01 -23.57 -8.65
C VAL A 311 -14.52 -24.86 -8.00
N GLU A 312 -15.44 -25.70 -7.47
CA GLU A 312 -15.10 -27.01 -6.90
C GLU A 312 -14.40 -27.92 -7.92
N ASN A 313 -14.89 -27.93 -9.18
CA ASN A 313 -14.25 -28.67 -10.27
C ASN A 313 -12.85 -28.13 -10.61
N LEU A 314 -12.67 -26.81 -10.62
CA LEU A 314 -11.35 -26.20 -10.81
C LEU A 314 -10.40 -26.60 -9.69
N LEU A 315 -10.81 -26.50 -8.44
CA LEU A 315 -10.02 -26.91 -7.28
C LEU A 315 -9.62 -28.37 -7.34
N TYR A 316 -10.58 -29.25 -7.70
CA TYR A 316 -10.29 -30.67 -7.90
C TYR A 316 -9.24 -30.91 -8.99
N SER A 317 -9.35 -30.21 -10.13
CA SER A 317 -8.37 -30.33 -11.22
C SER A 317 -6.96 -29.85 -10.86
N LEU A 318 -6.87 -28.96 -9.86
CA LEU A 318 -5.61 -28.41 -9.35
C LEU A 318 -5.10 -29.17 -8.11
N ASN A 319 -5.78 -30.21 -7.65
CA ASN A 319 -5.49 -30.92 -6.40
C ASN A 319 -5.47 -30.01 -5.16
N LEU A 320 -6.33 -28.96 -5.15
CA LEU A 320 -6.47 -28.02 -4.03
C LEU A 320 -7.70 -28.40 -3.20
N ASN A 321 -7.52 -28.56 -1.91
CA ASN A 321 -8.61 -28.83 -0.96
C ASN A 321 -9.01 -27.58 -0.20
N ILE A 322 -9.75 -26.66 -0.86
CA ILE A 322 -10.18 -25.38 -0.30
C ILE A 322 -11.71 -25.38 -0.19
N PRO A 323 -12.28 -25.08 1.00
CA PRO A 323 -13.73 -24.97 1.17
C PRO A 323 -14.34 -23.86 0.32
N VAL A 324 -15.53 -24.11 -0.25
CA VAL A 324 -16.26 -23.14 -1.06
C VAL A 324 -17.64 -22.89 -0.45
N SER A 325 -17.92 -21.63 -0.12
CA SER A 325 -19.22 -21.16 0.36
C SER A 325 -19.87 -20.18 -0.64
N VAL A 326 -21.11 -19.83 -0.39
CA VAL A 326 -21.89 -18.91 -1.21
C VAL A 326 -22.42 -17.79 -0.34
N SER A 327 -22.32 -16.56 -0.80
CA SER A 327 -22.88 -15.39 -0.14
C SER A 327 -24.42 -15.51 0.01
N GLU A 328 -24.92 -15.18 1.18
CA GLU A 328 -26.37 -15.11 1.45
C GLU A 328 -26.97 -13.73 1.17
N ILE A 329 -26.14 -12.75 0.76
CA ILE A 329 -26.60 -11.40 0.46
C ILE A 329 -27.58 -11.47 -0.75
N PRO A 330 -28.84 -10.98 -0.61
CA PRO A 330 -29.85 -11.03 -1.64
C PRO A 330 -29.66 -9.92 -2.69
N TYR A 331 -28.47 -9.86 -3.28
CA TYR A 331 -28.15 -8.88 -4.31
C TYR A 331 -27.98 -9.55 -5.68
N ILE A 332 -28.65 -9.01 -6.68
CA ILE A 332 -28.47 -9.39 -8.09
C ILE A 332 -28.33 -8.10 -8.86
N GLU A 333 -27.23 -7.96 -9.61
CA GLU A 333 -27.05 -6.84 -10.51
C GLU A 333 -28.09 -6.91 -11.63
N LEU A 334 -28.86 -5.82 -11.82
CA LEU A 334 -29.76 -5.67 -12.95
C LEU A 334 -28.91 -5.31 -14.17
N SER A 335 -28.87 -6.18 -15.14
CA SER A 335 -28.21 -6.01 -16.45
C SER A 335 -28.87 -4.92 -17.28
#